data_d502f0258315cc6c86b87ebf26dcf39b
#
_entry.id   d502f0258315cc6c86b87ebf26dcf39b
#
_cell.length_a   1.000
_cell.length_b   1.000
_cell.length_c   1.000
_cell.angle_alpha   90.00
_cell.angle_beta   90.00
_cell.angle_gamma   90.00
#
_symmetry.space_group_name_H-M   'P 1'
#
loop_
_entity.id
_entity.type
_entity.pdbx_description
1 polymer ?
#
loop_
_entity_poly.entity_id
_entity_poly.type
_entity_poly.pdbx_seq_one_letter_code
_entity_poly.pdbx_strand_id
1 'polypeptide(L)'
;MKFSIVANPKHPRMEKILTKVIGLVDDFELESDSAKIVGLTGIPIEELSGDIVISLGGDGTLLYIFSKINIPVFAINCGGVGFLTEIEESEDLFPHIQKVIKGNYELQKLQRID
;
A
#
# COMPACT_ATOMS: atom_id res chain seq x y z
N MET A 1 12.19 2.16 9.43
CA MET A 1 11.84 1.58 8.11
C MET A 1 10.92 2.54 7.36
N LYS A 2 11.27 2.83 6.14
CA LYS A 2 10.49 3.73 5.31
C LYS A 2 9.60 2.93 4.34
N PHE A 3 8.34 3.33 4.23
CA PHE A 3 7.37 2.69 3.34
C PHE A 3 7.07 3.59 2.15
N SER A 4 7.03 2.99 0.97
CA SER A 4 6.52 3.66 -0.23
C SER A 4 5.13 3.12 -0.49
N ILE A 5 4.14 3.98 -0.70
CA ILE A 5 2.76 3.56 -0.84
C ILE A 5 2.26 3.85 -2.24
N VAL A 6 1.72 2.84 -2.90
CA VAL A 6 1.10 2.96 -4.22
C VAL A 6 -0.33 2.45 -4.11
N ALA A 7 -1.29 3.31 -4.44
CA ALA A 7 -2.71 3.00 -4.32
C ALA A 7 -3.40 3.15 -5.66
N ASN A 8 -4.39 2.31 -5.94
CA ASN A 8 -5.18 2.38 -7.16
C ASN A 8 -6.15 3.56 -7.07
N PRO A 9 -5.95 4.64 -7.87
CA PRO A 9 -6.82 5.82 -7.78
C PRO A 9 -8.22 5.58 -8.31
N LYS A 10 -8.45 4.48 -9.02
CA LYS A 10 -9.77 4.16 -9.57
C LYS A 10 -10.67 3.44 -8.59
N HIS A 11 -10.12 2.97 -7.47
CA HIS A 11 -10.94 2.29 -6.47
C HIS A 11 -11.85 3.32 -5.77
N PRO A 12 -13.16 3.07 -5.69
CA PRO A 12 -14.13 4.09 -5.24
C PRO A 12 -13.95 4.53 -3.79
N ARG A 13 -13.30 3.73 -2.96
CA ARG A 13 -13.09 4.04 -1.55
C ARG A 13 -11.62 4.19 -1.18
N MET A 14 -10.78 4.44 -2.17
CA MET A 14 -9.33 4.46 -1.91
C MET A 14 -8.92 5.59 -0.98
N GLU A 15 -9.60 6.74 -1.02
CA GLU A 15 -9.27 7.83 -0.10
C GLU A 15 -9.38 7.37 1.35
N LYS A 16 -10.44 6.67 1.68
CA LYS A 16 -10.67 6.16 3.04
C LYS A 16 -9.62 5.11 3.41
N ILE A 17 -9.36 4.18 2.50
CA ILE A 17 -8.40 3.11 2.73
C ILE A 17 -7.00 3.69 2.93
N LEU A 18 -6.59 4.58 2.03
CA LEU A 18 -5.26 5.17 2.07
C LEU A 18 -5.05 6.00 3.33
N THR A 19 -6.05 6.79 3.72
CA THR A 19 -5.99 7.59 4.95
C THR A 19 -5.75 6.70 6.17
N LYS A 20 -6.42 5.56 6.22
CA LYS A 20 -6.23 4.62 7.33
C LYS A 20 -4.83 4.02 7.34
N VAL A 21 -4.34 3.63 6.17
CA VAL A 21 -3.00 3.03 6.06
C VAL A 21 -1.92 4.04 6.45
N ILE A 22 -2.05 5.28 6.00
CA ILE A 22 -1.10 6.35 6.35
C ILE A 22 -1.03 6.52 7.87
N GLY A 23 -2.15 6.38 8.56
CA GLY A 23 -2.18 6.50 10.02
C GLY A 23 -1.46 5.38 10.75
N LEU A 24 -1.14 4.29 10.07
CA LEU A 24 -0.48 3.13 10.68
C LEU A 24 1.04 3.15 10.55
N VAL A 25 1.58 3.99 9.68
CA VAL A 25 3.02 4.02 9.40
C VAL A 25 3.59 5.37 9.78
N ASP A 26 4.79 5.36 10.33
CA ASP A 26 5.44 6.58 10.83
C ASP A 26 6.26 7.27 9.76
N ASP A 27 6.95 6.50 8.91
CA ASP A 27 7.85 7.04 7.89
C ASP A 27 7.41 6.52 6.54
N PHE A 28 6.81 7.38 5.75
CA PHE A 28 6.27 6.96 4.45
C PHE A 28 6.44 8.04 3.38
N GLU A 29 6.37 7.59 2.15
CA GLU A 29 6.24 8.45 0.98
C GLU A 29 5.12 7.90 0.11
N LEU A 30 4.46 8.78 -0.66
CA LEU A 30 3.37 8.39 -1.54
C LEU A 30 3.79 8.57 -2.99
N GLU A 31 3.43 7.61 -3.83
CA GLU A 31 3.56 7.75 -5.26
C GLU A 31 2.63 8.88 -5.74
N SER A 32 2.97 9.58 -6.83
CA SER A 32 2.31 10.81 -7.26
C SER A 32 0.79 10.72 -7.37
N ASP A 33 0.27 9.70 -8.07
CA ASP A 33 -1.18 9.57 -8.24
C ASP A 33 -1.87 9.20 -6.94
N SER A 34 -1.20 8.41 -6.11
CA SER A 34 -1.71 8.05 -4.78
C SER A 34 -1.82 9.27 -3.88
N ALA A 35 -0.81 10.14 -3.91
CA ALA A 35 -0.81 11.35 -3.11
C ALA A 35 -1.97 12.28 -3.45
N LYS A 36 -2.35 12.35 -4.72
CA LYS A 36 -3.48 13.18 -5.15
C LYS A 36 -4.79 12.74 -4.52
N ILE A 37 -4.94 11.46 -4.23
CA ILE A 37 -6.17 10.93 -3.62
C ILE A 37 -6.45 11.60 -2.27
N VAL A 38 -5.38 11.89 -1.51
CA VAL A 38 -5.50 12.43 -0.16
C VAL A 38 -4.98 13.87 -0.05
N GLY A 39 -4.69 14.51 -1.17
CA GLY A 39 -4.27 15.92 -1.19
C GLY A 39 -2.87 16.18 -0.67
N LEU A 40 -1.98 15.20 -0.77
CA LEU A 40 -0.61 15.32 -0.32
C LEU A 40 0.36 15.40 -1.50
N THR A 41 1.60 15.77 -1.21
CA THR A 41 2.66 15.81 -2.22
C THR A 41 3.19 14.39 -2.45
N GLY A 42 3.34 14.01 -3.71
CA GLY A 42 3.81 12.68 -4.09
C GLY A 42 5.14 12.69 -4.80
N ILE A 43 5.64 11.49 -5.05
CA ILE A 43 6.92 11.24 -5.70
C ILE A 43 6.66 10.34 -6.91
N PRO A 44 7.26 10.60 -8.08
CA PRO A 44 7.11 9.70 -9.23
C PRO A 44 7.50 8.27 -8.84
N ILE A 45 6.79 7.29 -9.39
CA ILE A 45 6.99 5.90 -8.99
C ILE A 45 8.44 5.45 -9.16
N GLU A 46 9.12 5.92 -10.20
CA GLU A 46 10.51 5.55 -10.47
C GLU A 46 11.48 6.09 -9.44
N GLU A 47 11.06 7.06 -8.64
CA GLU A 47 11.91 7.70 -7.64
C GLU A 47 11.58 7.25 -6.21
N LEU A 48 10.67 6.31 -6.06
CA LEU A 48 10.36 5.78 -4.73
C LEU A 48 11.58 5.08 -4.16
N SER A 49 11.83 5.31 -2.87
CA SER A 49 13.05 4.83 -2.20
C SER A 49 12.78 4.16 -0.86
N GLY A 50 11.55 3.74 -0.61
CA GLY A 50 11.22 3.03 0.62
C GLY A 50 11.89 1.67 0.71
N ASP A 51 11.94 1.15 1.92
CA ASP A 51 12.46 -0.20 2.15
C ASP A 51 11.50 -1.26 1.64
N ILE A 52 10.22 -0.94 1.67
CA ILE A 52 9.15 -1.82 1.19
C ILE A 52 8.05 -0.96 0.58
N VAL A 53 7.40 -1.47 -0.46
CA VAL A 53 6.25 -0.82 -1.07
C VAL A 53 4.97 -1.46 -0.53
N ILE A 54 4.02 -0.63 -0.10
CA ILE A 54 2.67 -1.10 0.23
C ILE A 54 1.82 -0.86 -1.01
N SER A 55 1.27 -1.94 -1.58
CA SER A 55 0.40 -1.87 -2.74
C SER A 55 -1.05 -1.97 -2.28
N LEU A 56 -1.83 -0.93 -2.56
CA LEU A 56 -3.26 -0.89 -2.21
C LEU A 56 -4.07 -0.99 -3.48
N GLY A 57 -4.58 -2.17 -3.80
CA GLY A 57 -5.35 -2.39 -5.01
C GLY A 57 -5.48 -3.86 -5.30
N GLY A 58 -5.36 -4.22 -6.56
CA GLY A 58 -5.41 -5.60 -7.00
C GLY A 58 -4.18 -5.95 -7.84
N ASP A 59 -4.33 -6.97 -8.69
CA ASP A 59 -3.22 -7.45 -9.49
C ASP A 59 -2.68 -6.40 -10.45
N GLY A 60 -3.56 -5.53 -10.98
CA GLY A 60 -3.13 -4.49 -11.90
C GLY A 60 -2.16 -3.49 -11.25
N THR A 61 -2.46 -3.08 -10.02
CA THR A 61 -1.59 -2.18 -9.26
C THR A 61 -0.25 -2.86 -9.00
N LEU A 62 -0.29 -4.13 -8.61
CA LEU A 62 0.90 -4.89 -8.32
C LEU A 62 1.81 -5.03 -9.55
N LEU A 63 1.22 -5.37 -10.70
CA LEU A 63 1.95 -5.48 -11.95
C LEU A 63 2.56 -4.15 -12.37
N TYR A 64 1.81 -3.06 -12.18
CA TYR A 64 2.32 -1.73 -12.47
C TYR A 64 3.57 -1.42 -11.65
N ILE A 65 3.53 -1.71 -10.35
CA ILE A 65 4.69 -1.50 -9.48
C ILE A 65 5.89 -2.31 -9.96
N PHE A 66 5.70 -3.60 -10.23
CA PHE A 66 6.79 -4.48 -10.67
C PHE A 66 7.38 -4.04 -12.00
N SER A 67 6.58 -3.41 -12.85
CA SER A 67 7.06 -2.93 -14.15
C SER A 67 7.95 -1.69 -14.02
N LYS A 68 7.91 -1.00 -12.89
CA LYS A 68 8.56 0.30 -12.72
C LYS A 68 9.73 0.28 -11.74
N ILE A 69 9.64 -0.52 -10.68
CA ILE A 69 10.66 -0.50 -9.62
C ILE A 69 10.94 -1.91 -9.11
N ASN A 70 12.04 -2.02 -8.40
CA ASN A 70 12.55 -3.28 -7.89
C ASN A 70 12.72 -3.23 -6.37
N ILE A 71 11.61 -3.04 -5.66
CA ILE A 71 11.56 -2.98 -4.20
C ILE A 71 10.61 -4.07 -3.72
N PRO A 72 10.87 -4.73 -2.58
CA PRO A 72 9.92 -5.70 -2.03
C PRO A 72 8.55 -5.08 -1.83
N VAL A 73 7.48 -5.83 -2.11
CA VAL A 73 6.12 -5.32 -2.07
C VAL A 73 5.29 -6.11 -1.07
N PHE A 74 4.53 -5.38 -0.24
CA PHE A 74 3.47 -5.95 0.58
C PHE A 74 2.15 -5.55 -0.07
N ALA A 75 1.46 -6.53 -0.65
CA ALA A 75 0.24 -6.29 -1.40
C ALA A 75 -1.00 -6.47 -0.52
N ILE A 76 -1.87 -5.48 -0.53
CA ILE A 76 -3.17 -5.54 0.12
C ILE A 76 -4.23 -5.51 -0.98
N ASN A 77 -4.98 -6.60 -1.14
CA ASN A 77 -6.01 -6.68 -2.15
C ASN A 77 -7.27 -5.97 -1.66
N CYS A 78 -7.52 -4.79 -2.20
CA CYS A 78 -8.66 -3.96 -1.81
C CYS A 78 -9.93 -4.29 -2.59
N GLY A 79 -9.83 -5.14 -3.62
CA GLY A 79 -10.98 -5.53 -4.42
C GLY A 79 -11.72 -6.76 -3.91
N GLY A 80 -11.22 -7.37 -2.83
CA GLY A 80 -11.85 -8.57 -2.28
C GLY A 80 -13.20 -8.28 -1.67
N VAL A 81 -14.10 -9.25 -1.78
CA VAL A 81 -15.43 -9.15 -1.17
C VAL A 81 -15.25 -9.06 0.35
N GLY A 82 -15.92 -8.06 0.95
CA GLY A 82 -15.87 -7.88 2.40
C GLY A 82 -14.73 -7.01 2.91
N PHE A 83 -13.75 -6.69 2.07
CA PHE A 83 -12.62 -5.89 2.51
C PHE A 83 -13.06 -4.53 3.08
N LEU A 84 -13.93 -3.83 2.37
CA LEU A 84 -14.42 -2.52 2.82
C LEU A 84 -15.23 -2.64 4.10
N THR A 85 -16.02 -3.72 4.23
CA THR A 85 -16.79 -3.96 5.45
C THR A 85 -15.85 -4.14 6.64
N GLU A 86 -14.77 -4.89 6.46
CA GLU A 86 -13.80 -5.08 7.53
C GLU A 86 -13.16 -3.77 7.95
N ILE A 87 -12.81 -2.92 6.98
CA ILE A 87 -12.23 -1.62 7.27
C ILE A 87 -13.20 -0.73 8.02
N GLU A 88 -14.49 -0.77 7.66
CA GLU A 88 -15.50 0.10 8.25
C GLU A 88 -15.99 -0.37 9.61
N GLU A 89 -16.10 -1.67 9.82
CA GLU A 89 -16.73 -2.24 11.01
C GLU A 89 -15.75 -2.73 12.06
N SER A 90 -14.52 -3.06 11.67
CA SER A 90 -13.57 -3.68 12.57
C SER A 90 -12.27 -2.90 12.61
N GLU A 91 -11.86 -2.53 13.82
CA GLU A 91 -10.54 -1.97 14.01
C GLU A 91 -9.49 -3.07 14.14
N ASP A 92 -9.90 -4.33 14.23
CA ASP A 92 -8.98 -5.45 14.38
C ASP A 92 -8.14 -5.68 13.13
N LEU A 93 -8.65 -5.27 11.96
CA LEU A 93 -7.92 -5.41 10.72
C LEU A 93 -6.61 -4.62 10.75
N PHE A 94 -6.66 -3.39 11.28
CA PHE A 94 -5.50 -2.51 11.25
C PHE A 94 -4.37 -2.97 12.17
N PRO A 95 -4.62 -3.39 13.40
CA PRO A 95 -3.57 -4.01 14.20
C PRO A 95 -2.94 -5.22 13.51
N HIS A 96 -3.74 -6.02 12.83
CA HIS A 96 -3.24 -7.17 12.09
C HIS A 96 -2.32 -6.74 10.94
N ILE A 97 -2.76 -5.76 10.14
CA ILE A 97 -1.96 -5.22 9.04
C ILE A 97 -0.65 -4.65 9.57
N GLN A 98 -0.72 -3.87 10.64
CA GLN A 98 0.46 -3.27 11.23
C GLN A 98 1.46 -4.33 11.70
N LYS A 99 0.98 -5.40 12.32
CA LYS A 99 1.81 -6.49 12.76
C LYS A 99 2.49 -7.18 11.57
N VAL A 100 1.75 -7.41 10.50
CA VAL A 100 2.28 -8.03 9.29
C VAL A 100 3.35 -7.14 8.67
N ILE A 101 3.08 -5.84 8.56
CA ILE A 101 4.03 -4.89 8.00
C ILE A 101 5.34 -4.91 8.80
N LYS A 102 5.25 -4.86 10.12
CA LYS A 102 6.43 -4.78 10.99
C LYS A 102 7.17 -6.09 11.13
N GLY A 103 6.43 -7.19 11.15
CA GLY A 103 7.01 -8.49 11.51
C GLY A 103 7.33 -9.41 10.36
N ASN A 104 6.72 -9.21 9.19
CA ASN A 104 6.77 -10.18 8.10
C ASN A 104 7.32 -9.62 6.79
N TYR A 105 8.01 -8.49 6.80
CA TYR A 105 8.47 -7.94 5.54
C TYR A 105 9.48 -8.85 4.83
N GLU A 106 10.19 -9.71 5.56
CA GLU A 106 11.08 -10.69 4.95
C GLU A 106 10.30 -11.67 4.07
N LEU A 107 9.11 -12.07 4.52
CA LEU A 107 8.24 -12.92 3.72
C LEU A 107 7.75 -12.20 2.47
N GLN A 108 7.50 -10.89 2.59
CA GLN A 108 7.07 -10.09 1.44
C GLN A 108 8.15 -10.06 0.37
N LYS A 109 9.41 -10.03 0.76
CA LYS A 109 10.51 -10.11 -0.20
C LYS A 109 10.46 -11.40 -1.01
N LEU A 110 10.05 -12.51 -0.39
CA LEU A 110 9.97 -13.79 -1.08
C LEU A 110 8.80 -13.86 -2.05
N GLN A 111 7.81 -13.00 -1.90
CA GLN A 111 6.65 -12.97 -2.79
C GLN A 111 6.88 -12.13 -4.02
N ARG A 112 7.99 -11.46 -4.08
CA ARG A 112 8.29 -10.57 -5.19
C ARG A 112 8.64 -11.37 -6.43
N ILE A 113 8.11 -10.92 -7.57
CA ILE A 113 8.39 -11.51 -8.88
C ILE A 113 9.48 -10.68 -9.54
N ASP A 114 10.56 -11.32 -9.86
CA ASP A 114 11.68 -10.68 -10.55
C ASP A 114 11.62 -10.92 -12.05
#